data_63d3024ef7b7550d3b60898a84c2c128
#
_entry.id   63d3024ef7b7550d3b60898a84c2c128
#
_cell.length_a   1.000
_cell.length_b   1.000
_cell.length_c   1.000
_cell.angle_alpha   90.00
_cell.angle_beta   90.00
_cell.angle_gamma   90.00
#
_symmetry.space_group_name_H-M   'P 1'
#
loop_
_entity.id
_entity.type
_entity.pdbx_description
1 polymer ?
#
loop_
_entity_poly.entity_id
_entity_poly.type
_entity_poly.pdbx_seq_one_letter_code
_entity_poly.pdbx_strand_id
1 'polypeptide(L)'
;AISLDETVTRDDLVQLIGVFASVSGKAAGSLAESVVGLPGVPATLQRKSAILSHPVFSSIQSETDMLRYLRKLSDKDLALDRTMIPLGSCTMKLNATVEMIPVTWPEFALIHPFAPADQTKGYQQMIERLSKDLCEITGYDAISLQPNSGAQGEYAGLLAIRAYHRANGQHQRDV
;
A
#
# COMPACT_ATOMS: atom_id res chain seq x y z
N ALA A 1 -22.51 -0.20 3.95
CA ALA A 1 -21.71 -0.39 5.18
C ALA A 1 -20.53 0.58 5.17
N ILE A 2 -20.10 1.02 6.36
CA ILE A 2 -18.90 1.85 6.54
C ILE A 2 -17.99 1.08 7.47
N SER A 3 -16.75 0.89 7.07
CA SER A 3 -15.71 0.31 7.91
C SER A 3 -14.83 1.43 8.46
N LEU A 4 -14.46 1.32 9.71
CA LEU A 4 -13.58 2.24 10.41
C LEU A 4 -12.37 1.46 10.90
N ASP A 5 -11.22 2.11 10.97
CA ASP A 5 -9.99 1.54 11.47
C ASP A 5 -9.41 2.39 12.62
N GLU A 6 -8.23 2.02 13.10
CA GLU A 6 -7.56 2.66 14.22
C GLU A 6 -7.08 4.09 13.93
N THR A 7 -7.08 4.53 12.68
CA THR A 7 -6.70 5.89 12.31
C THR A 7 -7.84 6.89 12.44
N VAL A 8 -9.07 6.40 12.58
CA VAL A 8 -10.28 7.23 12.67
C VAL A 8 -10.34 7.95 14.01
N THR A 9 -10.42 9.27 13.95
CA THR A 9 -10.52 10.12 15.15
C THR A 9 -11.98 10.34 15.57
N ARG A 10 -12.17 10.89 16.76
CA ARG A 10 -13.51 11.32 17.23
C ARG A 10 -14.10 12.37 16.30
N ASP A 11 -13.31 13.28 15.80
CA ASP A 11 -13.75 14.36 14.92
C ASP A 11 -14.23 13.82 13.58
N ASP A 12 -13.57 12.80 13.04
CA ASP A 12 -14.00 12.11 11.82
C ASP A 12 -15.38 11.47 12.01
N LEU A 13 -15.62 10.86 13.18
CA LEU A 13 -16.92 10.29 13.50
C LEU A 13 -18.02 11.36 13.60
N VAL A 14 -17.70 12.51 14.20
CA VAL A 14 -18.65 13.65 14.29
C VAL A 14 -18.99 14.16 12.90
N GLN A 15 -18.00 14.32 12.03
CA GLN A 15 -18.20 14.74 10.65
C GLN A 15 -19.06 13.73 9.88
N LEU A 16 -18.75 12.45 10.01
CA LEU A 16 -19.48 11.37 9.37
C LEU A 16 -20.95 11.37 9.78
N ILE A 17 -21.25 11.48 11.08
CA ILE A 17 -22.61 11.58 11.60
C ILE A 17 -23.29 12.83 11.04
N GLY A 18 -22.58 13.95 10.97
CA GLY A 18 -23.09 15.20 10.38
C GLY A 18 -23.54 15.05 8.93
N VAL A 19 -22.76 14.32 8.12
CA VAL A 19 -23.12 14.02 6.73
C VAL A 19 -24.41 13.22 6.66
N PHE A 20 -24.56 12.17 7.44
CA PHE A 20 -25.80 11.37 7.47
C PHE A 20 -27.00 12.15 8.00
N ALA A 21 -26.80 12.99 8.99
CA ALA A 21 -27.85 13.85 9.55
C ALA A 21 -28.37 14.84 8.50
N SER A 22 -27.46 15.48 7.75
CA SER A 22 -27.82 16.45 6.70
C SER A 22 -28.64 15.78 5.59
N VAL A 23 -28.24 14.59 5.13
CA VAL A 23 -28.97 13.84 4.10
C VAL A 23 -30.32 13.34 4.58
N SER A 24 -30.43 12.96 5.86
CA SER A 24 -31.69 12.46 6.44
C SER A 24 -32.63 13.54 6.94
N GLY A 25 -32.23 14.82 6.90
CA GLY A 25 -33.02 15.94 7.46
C GLY A 25 -33.16 15.91 8.97
N LYS A 26 -32.32 15.14 9.70
CA LYS A 26 -32.33 15.03 11.15
C LYS A 26 -31.20 15.86 11.76
N ALA A 27 -31.38 16.27 13.02
CA ALA A 27 -30.30 16.88 13.77
C ALA A 27 -29.17 15.86 14.00
N ALA A 28 -27.92 16.30 13.82
CA ALA A 28 -26.78 15.47 14.17
C ALA A 28 -26.79 15.20 15.69
N GLY A 29 -26.88 13.94 16.06
CA GLY A 29 -26.75 13.54 17.47
C GLY A 29 -25.31 13.75 17.96
N SER A 30 -25.13 14.07 19.24
CA SER A 30 -23.81 14.07 19.86
C SER A 30 -23.30 12.62 19.99
N LEU A 31 -22.00 12.40 19.77
CA LEU A 31 -21.36 11.15 20.17
C LEU A 31 -21.45 11.08 21.70
N ALA A 32 -22.25 10.14 22.19
CA ALA A 32 -22.32 9.88 23.61
C ALA A 32 -20.95 9.40 24.13
N GLU A 33 -20.54 9.87 25.29
CA GLU A 33 -19.31 9.38 25.96
C GLU A 33 -19.37 7.88 26.27
N SER A 34 -20.56 7.30 26.29
CA SER A 34 -20.83 5.88 26.53
C SER A 34 -20.43 4.92 25.42
N VAL A 35 -19.93 5.39 24.28
CA VAL A 35 -19.34 4.51 23.25
C VAL A 35 -18.01 3.90 23.72
N VAL A 36 -17.41 4.43 24.78
CA VAL A 36 -16.19 3.91 25.42
C VAL A 36 -16.39 2.52 26.07
N GLY A 37 -17.57 1.96 26.09
CA GLY A 37 -17.90 0.67 26.72
C GLY A 37 -18.48 -0.37 25.78
N LEU A 38 -18.35 -0.23 24.45
CA LEU A 38 -18.69 -1.34 23.57
C LEU A 38 -17.82 -2.56 23.90
N PRO A 39 -18.42 -3.75 24.02
CA PRO A 39 -17.65 -4.94 24.30
C PRO A 39 -16.60 -5.10 23.21
N GLY A 40 -15.35 -4.96 23.59
CA GLY A 40 -14.22 -5.26 22.74
C GLY A 40 -14.21 -6.75 22.34
N VAL A 41 -13.05 -7.31 22.12
CA VAL A 41 -12.92 -8.73 21.82
C VAL A 41 -13.64 -9.56 22.89
N PRO A 42 -14.55 -10.48 22.51
CA PRO A 42 -15.21 -11.38 23.46
C PRO A 42 -14.22 -12.05 24.40
N ALA A 43 -14.59 -12.25 25.65
CA ALA A 43 -13.70 -12.80 26.70
C ALA A 43 -13.05 -14.14 26.29
N THR A 44 -13.74 -14.95 25.50
CA THR A 44 -13.25 -16.21 24.94
C THR A 44 -12.14 -16.05 23.91
N LEU A 45 -12.09 -14.89 23.24
CA LEU A 45 -11.11 -14.55 22.21
C LEU A 45 -10.01 -13.61 22.74
N GLN A 46 -10.13 -13.15 23.98
CA GLN A 46 -9.11 -12.32 24.60
C GLN A 46 -7.84 -13.11 24.82
N ARG A 47 -6.70 -12.50 24.46
CA ARG A 47 -5.40 -13.09 24.72
C ARG A 47 -5.13 -13.19 26.21
N LYS A 48 -4.75 -14.39 26.67
CA LYS A 48 -4.34 -14.66 28.07
C LYS A 48 -2.83 -14.82 28.23
N SER A 49 -2.10 -15.00 27.14
CA SER A 49 -0.64 -15.14 27.13
C SER A 49 0.03 -13.77 27.11
N ALA A 50 1.25 -13.69 27.67
CA ALA A 50 2.10 -12.51 27.57
C ALA A 50 2.39 -12.14 26.11
N ILE A 51 2.51 -10.85 25.81
CA ILE A 51 2.86 -10.33 24.49
C ILE A 51 4.34 -9.97 24.48
N LEU A 52 5.04 -10.31 23.39
CA LEU A 52 6.43 -9.89 23.14
C LEU A 52 7.35 -10.17 24.34
N SER A 53 7.28 -11.38 24.89
CA SER A 53 8.04 -11.77 26.10
C SER A 53 9.55 -11.95 25.87
N HIS A 54 10.01 -12.02 24.60
CA HIS A 54 11.43 -12.11 24.31
C HIS A 54 12.16 -10.80 24.66
N PRO A 55 13.34 -10.88 25.33
CA PRO A 55 14.06 -9.68 25.80
C PRO A 55 14.38 -8.65 24.72
N VAL A 56 14.51 -9.04 23.47
CA VAL A 56 14.77 -8.11 22.34
C VAL A 56 13.74 -6.97 22.25
N PHE A 57 12.49 -7.26 22.62
CA PHE A 57 11.41 -6.24 22.55
C PHE A 57 11.45 -5.19 23.65
N SER A 58 12.29 -5.37 24.66
CA SER A 58 12.46 -4.43 25.76
C SER A 58 13.87 -3.91 25.94
N SER A 59 14.88 -4.52 25.30
CA SER A 59 16.30 -4.17 25.47
C SER A 59 16.78 -3.09 24.49
N ILE A 60 16.06 -2.84 23.38
CA ILE A 60 16.44 -1.85 22.38
C ILE A 60 15.56 -0.63 22.58
N GLN A 61 16.12 0.40 23.22
CA GLN A 61 15.38 1.57 23.68
C GLN A 61 15.87 2.89 23.10
N SER A 62 16.89 2.86 22.23
CA SER A 62 17.40 4.04 21.55
C SER A 62 17.53 3.80 20.05
N GLU A 63 17.54 4.89 19.29
CA GLU A 63 17.80 4.84 17.84
C GLU A 63 19.15 4.18 17.54
N THR A 64 20.18 4.53 18.27
CA THR A 64 21.53 3.95 18.11
C THR A 64 21.54 2.44 18.37
N ASP A 65 20.83 1.97 19.39
CA ASP A 65 20.76 0.54 19.68
C ASP A 65 19.99 -0.19 18.59
N MET A 66 18.94 0.41 18.05
CA MET A 66 18.19 -0.14 16.92
C MET A 66 19.07 -0.25 15.67
N LEU A 67 19.80 0.78 15.31
CA LEU A 67 20.73 0.76 14.18
C LEU A 67 21.79 -0.34 14.33
N ARG A 68 22.39 -0.48 15.51
CA ARG A 68 23.35 -1.53 15.79
C ARG A 68 22.73 -2.92 15.74
N TYR A 69 21.50 -3.06 16.24
CA TYR A 69 20.76 -4.32 16.17
C TYR A 69 20.43 -4.73 14.74
N LEU A 70 19.94 -3.81 13.92
CA LEU A 70 19.68 -4.04 12.49
C LEU A 70 20.96 -4.44 11.75
N ARG A 71 22.08 -3.77 12.03
CA ARG A 71 23.38 -4.15 11.47
C ARG A 71 23.78 -5.55 11.90
N LYS A 72 23.66 -5.89 13.17
CA LYS A 72 23.95 -7.23 13.70
C LYS A 72 23.09 -8.31 13.04
N LEU A 73 21.82 -8.03 12.73
CA LEU A 73 20.94 -8.95 12.01
C LEU A 73 21.38 -9.11 10.56
N SER A 74 21.66 -8.03 9.87
CA SER A 74 22.09 -8.05 8.47
C SER A 74 23.45 -8.75 8.29
N ASP A 75 24.32 -8.72 9.31
CA ASP A 75 25.63 -9.39 9.27
C ASP A 75 25.58 -10.92 9.42
N LYS A 76 24.41 -11.47 9.73
CA LYS A 76 24.22 -12.93 9.84
C LYS A 76 24.05 -13.61 8.48
N ASP A 77 23.75 -12.86 7.44
CA ASP A 77 23.49 -13.36 6.10
C ASP A 77 24.01 -12.39 5.04
N LEU A 78 23.78 -12.72 3.77
CA LEU A 78 24.11 -11.87 2.64
C LEU A 78 23.31 -10.57 2.70
N ALA A 79 23.98 -9.44 2.47
CA ALA A 79 23.35 -8.14 2.44
C ALA A 79 23.75 -7.37 1.17
N LEU A 80 22.80 -6.66 0.57
CA LEU A 80 22.95 -5.98 -0.70
C LEU A 80 23.99 -4.85 -0.68
N ASP A 81 24.31 -4.33 0.51
CA ASP A 81 25.29 -3.24 0.69
C ASP A 81 26.75 -3.70 0.66
N ARG A 82 27.02 -5.01 0.68
CA ARG A 82 28.39 -5.56 0.78
C ARG A 82 28.63 -6.87 0.02
N THR A 83 27.65 -7.39 -0.68
CA THR A 83 27.78 -8.66 -1.40
C THR A 83 27.29 -8.53 -2.83
N MET A 84 27.92 -9.25 -3.73
CA MET A 84 27.39 -9.52 -5.06
C MET A 84 26.51 -10.75 -5.00
N ILE A 85 25.22 -10.55 -5.10
CA ILE A 85 24.24 -11.62 -5.07
C ILE A 85 23.88 -11.96 -6.54
N PRO A 86 24.16 -13.18 -7.01
CA PRO A 86 23.87 -13.57 -8.39
C PRO A 86 22.37 -13.92 -8.52
N LEU A 87 21.51 -12.95 -8.24
CA LEU A 87 20.06 -13.10 -8.34
C LEU A 87 19.56 -12.52 -9.66
N GLY A 88 18.53 -13.15 -10.20
CA GLY A 88 17.83 -12.69 -11.39
C GLY A 88 16.85 -11.54 -11.11
N SER A 89 15.74 -11.54 -11.81
CA SER A 89 14.73 -10.46 -11.78
C SER A 89 14.11 -10.16 -10.41
N CYS A 90 14.08 -11.13 -9.51
CA CYS A 90 13.52 -10.98 -8.17
C CYS A 90 14.40 -10.18 -7.20
N THR A 91 15.58 -9.72 -7.64
CA THR A 91 16.48 -8.94 -6.80
C THR A 91 15.86 -7.58 -6.49
N MET A 92 15.68 -7.27 -5.22
CA MET A 92 15.28 -5.94 -4.79
C MET A 92 16.37 -4.93 -5.14
N LYS A 93 15.97 -3.88 -5.86
CA LYS A 93 16.90 -2.79 -6.19
C LYS A 93 16.97 -1.83 -5.01
N LEU A 94 18.19 -1.38 -4.68
CA LEU A 94 18.38 -0.36 -3.66
C LEU A 94 18.01 1.00 -4.24
N ASN A 95 17.15 1.70 -3.54
CA ASN A 95 16.81 3.09 -3.84
C ASN A 95 17.43 4.00 -2.79
N ALA A 96 17.78 5.23 -3.17
CA ALA A 96 18.21 6.23 -2.22
C ALA A 96 17.04 6.57 -1.25
N THR A 97 17.35 6.78 0.02
CA THR A 97 16.32 7.13 1.02
C THR A 97 15.54 8.37 0.60
N VAL A 98 16.18 9.35 -0.01
CA VAL A 98 15.53 10.58 -0.49
C VAL A 98 14.50 10.31 -1.60
N GLU A 99 14.66 9.28 -2.39
CA GLU A 99 13.70 8.88 -3.41
C GLU A 99 12.45 8.22 -2.79
N MET A 100 12.61 7.62 -1.61
CA MET A 100 11.51 6.97 -0.88
C MET A 100 10.70 7.93 0.00
N ILE A 101 11.27 9.07 0.40
CA ILE A 101 10.59 10.04 1.28
C ILE A 101 9.23 10.48 0.73
N PRO A 102 9.08 10.85 -0.55
CA PRO A 102 7.80 11.30 -1.10
C PRO A 102 6.67 10.29 -0.97
N VAL A 103 6.97 8.99 -0.91
CA VAL A 103 5.94 7.93 -0.76
C VAL A 103 5.16 8.08 0.54
N THR A 104 5.75 8.68 1.57
CA THR A 104 5.14 8.89 2.89
C THR A 104 4.40 10.23 3.01
N TRP A 105 4.49 11.11 2.03
CA TRP A 105 3.79 12.38 2.07
C TRP A 105 2.27 12.17 2.00
N PRO A 106 1.47 12.87 2.81
CA PRO A 106 0.02 12.70 2.82
C PRO A 106 -0.63 12.84 1.45
N GLU A 107 -0.11 13.74 0.62
CA GLU A 107 -0.58 14.01 -0.73
C GLU A 107 -0.46 12.79 -1.65
N PHE A 108 0.46 11.88 -1.35
CA PHE A 108 0.63 10.61 -2.06
C PHE A 108 0.05 9.43 -1.29
N ALA A 109 0.29 9.36 0.02
CA ALA A 109 -0.05 8.18 0.81
C ALA A 109 -1.54 8.06 1.16
N LEU A 110 -2.27 9.19 1.29
CA LEU A 110 -3.64 9.20 1.82
C LEU A 110 -4.73 9.33 0.74
N ILE A 111 -4.37 9.33 -0.53
CA ILE A 111 -5.38 9.35 -1.61
C ILE A 111 -5.97 7.95 -1.80
N HIS A 112 -7.30 7.85 -1.71
CA HIS A 112 -7.99 6.59 -1.96
C HIS A 112 -7.88 6.19 -3.45
N PRO A 113 -7.66 4.90 -3.78
CA PRO A 113 -7.51 4.44 -5.16
C PRO A 113 -8.71 4.76 -6.07
N PHE A 114 -9.91 4.87 -5.50
CA PHE A 114 -11.13 5.21 -6.21
C PHE A 114 -11.60 6.65 -5.96
N ALA A 115 -10.67 7.55 -5.59
CA ALA A 115 -10.99 8.97 -5.52
C ALA A 115 -11.45 9.49 -6.89
N PRO A 116 -12.41 10.44 -6.95
CA PRO A 116 -12.86 11.03 -8.21
C PRO A 116 -11.70 11.61 -9.03
N ALA A 117 -11.80 11.51 -10.36
CA ALA A 117 -10.71 11.88 -11.26
C ALA A 117 -10.31 13.36 -11.15
N ASP A 118 -11.25 14.24 -10.85
CA ASP A 118 -11.00 15.67 -10.62
C ASP A 118 -10.19 15.97 -9.36
N GLN A 119 -10.16 15.03 -8.41
CA GLN A 119 -9.38 15.11 -7.17
C GLN A 119 -7.99 14.47 -7.29
N THR A 120 -7.68 13.78 -8.39
CA THR A 120 -6.43 13.03 -8.59
C THR A 120 -5.61 13.52 -9.78
N LYS A 121 -5.79 14.77 -10.19
CA LYS A 121 -5.12 15.34 -11.38
C LYS A 121 -3.60 15.22 -11.34
N GLY A 122 -2.98 15.41 -10.18
CA GLY A 122 -1.52 15.26 -10.01
C GLY A 122 -1.05 13.84 -10.30
N TYR A 123 -1.77 12.84 -9.80
CA TYR A 123 -1.49 11.43 -10.09
C TYR A 123 -1.64 11.11 -11.58
N GLN A 124 -2.70 11.62 -12.22
CA GLN A 124 -2.94 11.41 -13.65
C GLN A 124 -1.80 11.98 -14.49
N GLN A 125 -1.38 13.22 -14.19
CA GLN A 125 -0.25 13.84 -14.88
C GLN A 125 1.06 13.08 -14.69
N MET A 126 1.33 12.61 -13.48
CA MET A 126 2.52 11.81 -13.17
C MET A 126 2.52 10.49 -13.95
N ILE A 127 1.40 9.77 -13.96
CA ILE A 127 1.23 8.50 -14.68
C ILE A 127 1.36 8.72 -16.20
N GLU A 128 0.69 9.74 -16.74
CA GLU A 128 0.74 10.05 -18.15
C GLU A 128 2.16 10.41 -18.61
N ARG A 129 2.85 11.26 -17.86
CA ARG A 129 4.22 11.65 -18.17
C ARG A 129 5.16 10.45 -18.12
N LEU A 130 5.10 9.66 -17.05
CA LEU A 130 5.94 8.47 -16.91
C LEU A 130 5.67 7.46 -18.04
N SER A 131 4.40 7.24 -18.40
CA SER A 131 4.04 6.35 -19.49
C SER A 131 4.62 6.82 -20.83
N LYS A 132 4.57 8.13 -21.09
CA LYS A 132 5.17 8.73 -22.30
C LYS A 132 6.68 8.58 -22.31
N ASP A 133 7.35 8.89 -21.21
CA ASP A 133 8.80 8.77 -21.10
C ASP A 133 9.25 7.29 -21.29
N LEU A 134 8.51 6.34 -20.75
CA LEU A 134 8.78 4.91 -20.93
C LEU A 134 8.57 4.45 -22.38
N CYS A 135 7.51 4.91 -23.05
CA CYS A 135 7.29 4.62 -24.47
C CYS A 135 8.46 5.14 -25.32
N GLU A 136 8.92 6.37 -25.06
CA GLU A 136 10.05 6.97 -25.78
C GLU A 136 11.35 6.17 -25.56
N ILE A 137 11.65 5.76 -24.34
CA ILE A 137 12.85 5.00 -23.99
C ILE A 137 12.86 3.60 -24.60
N THR A 138 11.69 2.93 -24.60
CA THR A 138 11.59 1.52 -25.01
C THR A 138 11.19 1.33 -26.48
N GLY A 139 10.63 2.35 -27.10
CA GLY A 139 10.08 2.26 -28.46
C GLY A 139 8.74 1.53 -28.54
N TYR A 140 8.07 1.29 -27.42
CA TYR A 140 6.73 0.71 -27.41
C TYR A 140 5.65 1.77 -27.68
N ASP A 141 4.55 1.34 -28.31
CA ASP A 141 3.41 2.22 -28.59
C ASP A 141 2.59 2.56 -27.35
N ALA A 142 2.58 1.70 -26.34
CA ALA A 142 1.83 1.89 -25.10
C ALA A 142 2.47 1.15 -23.93
N ILE A 143 2.26 1.71 -22.75
CA ILE A 143 2.71 1.16 -21.45
C ILE A 143 1.55 1.14 -20.48
N SER A 144 1.44 0.10 -19.68
CA SER A 144 0.53 0.02 -18.53
C SER A 144 1.31 0.02 -17.23
N LEU A 145 0.96 0.93 -16.32
CA LEU A 145 1.51 1.01 -14.96
C LEU A 145 0.58 0.35 -13.92
N GLN A 146 -0.44 -0.40 -14.35
CA GLN A 146 -1.42 -1.05 -13.46
C GLN A 146 -0.88 -2.28 -12.71
N PRO A 147 -0.01 -3.14 -13.29
CA PRO A 147 0.49 -4.31 -12.58
C PRO A 147 1.29 -3.93 -11.32
N ASN A 148 1.01 -4.61 -10.20
CA ASN A 148 1.63 -4.33 -8.91
C ASN A 148 2.89 -5.17 -8.62
N SER A 149 3.22 -6.10 -9.50
CA SER A 149 4.41 -6.97 -9.36
C SER A 149 4.88 -7.47 -10.72
N GLY A 150 6.09 -8.04 -10.78
CA GLY A 150 6.62 -8.67 -11.98
C GLY A 150 5.69 -9.75 -12.52
N ALA A 151 5.26 -10.69 -11.68
CA ALA A 151 4.34 -11.76 -12.07
C ALA A 151 3.00 -11.25 -12.60
N GLN A 152 2.46 -10.16 -12.03
CA GLN A 152 1.25 -9.52 -12.55
C GLN A 152 1.48 -8.87 -13.91
N GLY A 153 2.66 -8.31 -14.15
CA GLY A 153 3.04 -7.76 -15.45
C GLY A 153 3.10 -8.83 -16.52
N GLU A 154 3.73 -9.96 -16.22
CA GLU A 154 3.79 -11.12 -17.11
C GLU A 154 2.38 -11.66 -17.42
N TYR A 155 1.56 -11.84 -16.40
CA TYR A 155 0.17 -12.31 -16.56
C TYR A 155 -0.68 -11.32 -17.37
N ALA A 156 -0.57 -10.03 -17.12
CA ALA A 156 -1.27 -9.01 -17.90
C ALA A 156 -0.85 -9.00 -19.36
N GLY A 157 0.45 -9.18 -19.65
CA GLY A 157 0.98 -9.32 -20.99
C GLY A 157 0.40 -10.54 -21.71
N LEU A 158 0.37 -11.71 -21.07
CA LEU A 158 -0.21 -12.92 -21.62
C LEU A 158 -1.71 -12.77 -21.88
N LEU A 159 -2.45 -12.11 -20.99
CA LEU A 159 -3.86 -11.82 -21.20
C LEU A 159 -4.09 -10.91 -22.41
N ALA A 160 -3.26 -9.89 -22.59
CA ALA A 160 -3.33 -8.99 -23.75
C ALA A 160 -3.05 -9.74 -25.06
N ILE A 161 -2.02 -10.59 -25.10
CA ILE A 161 -1.70 -11.44 -26.26
C ILE A 161 -2.86 -12.38 -26.59
N ARG A 162 -3.41 -13.03 -25.58
CA ARG A 162 -4.57 -13.92 -25.74
C ARG A 162 -5.79 -13.17 -26.29
N ALA A 163 -6.07 -11.99 -25.75
CA ALA A 163 -7.17 -11.15 -26.24
C ALA A 163 -6.97 -10.74 -27.70
N TYR A 164 -5.77 -10.36 -28.07
CA TYR A 164 -5.40 -10.04 -29.44
C TYR A 164 -5.65 -11.21 -30.40
N HIS A 165 -5.16 -12.41 -30.07
CA HIS A 165 -5.38 -13.59 -30.92
C HIS A 165 -6.85 -13.94 -31.04
N ARG A 166 -7.62 -13.86 -29.97
CA ARG A 166 -9.07 -14.11 -30.01
C ARG A 166 -9.81 -13.10 -30.89
N ALA A 167 -9.48 -11.82 -30.77
CA ALA A 167 -10.07 -10.77 -31.58
C ALA A 167 -9.79 -10.95 -33.08
N ASN A 168 -8.66 -11.56 -33.41
CA ASN A 168 -8.29 -11.90 -34.80
C ASN A 168 -8.78 -13.31 -35.26
N GLY A 169 -9.67 -13.95 -34.52
CA GLY A 169 -10.21 -15.27 -34.87
C GLY A 169 -9.23 -16.44 -34.74
N GLN A 170 -8.10 -16.23 -34.10
CA GLN A 170 -7.01 -17.22 -33.94
C GLN A 170 -7.20 -18.05 -32.66
N HIS A 171 -8.36 -18.64 -32.48
CA HIS A 171 -8.74 -19.37 -31.25
C HIS A 171 -7.88 -20.60 -30.95
N GLN A 172 -7.18 -21.13 -31.96
CA GLN A 172 -6.25 -22.26 -31.81
C GLN A 172 -4.94 -21.88 -31.13
N ARG A 173 -4.69 -20.60 -30.92
CA ARG A 173 -3.46 -20.09 -30.27
C ARG A 173 -3.76 -19.82 -28.78
N ASP A 174 -3.99 -20.88 -28.03
CA ASP A 174 -4.43 -20.85 -26.63
C ASP A 174 -3.41 -21.47 -25.64
N VAL A 175 -2.24 -21.89 -26.14
CA VAL A 175 -1.15 -22.49 -25.35
C VAL A 175 0.03 -21.55 -25.31
#